data_9837b5df9188f33287aedcd1a4dc7ea9
#
_entry.id   9837b5df9188f33287aedcd1a4dc7ea9
#
_cell.length_a   1.000
_cell.length_b   1.000
_cell.length_c   1.000
_cell.angle_alpha   90.00
_cell.angle_beta   90.00
_cell.angle_gamma   90.00
#
_symmetry.space_group_name_H-M   'P 1'
#
loop_
_entity.id
_entity.type
_entity.pdbx_description
1 polymer ?
#
loop_
_entity_poly.entity_id
_entity_poly.type
_entity_poly.pdbx_seq_one_letter_code
_entity_poly.pdbx_strand_id
1 'polypeptide(L)'
;MKQEFYNCKIKTNGQKLYEFTDETINWIKKNNFKKGILNLTIQHTSASLLVQENADPDVQTDLINYFDKLVPMNNNLYIHTTEGKDDMPAHIKSALTNNQISLSIKDSELLLGIWQGLYLFEHRLEPQNRTTVSYTHLTLPTILLV
;
A
#
# COMPACT_ATOMS: atom_id res chain seq x y z
N MET A 1 -25.84 -4.84 2.71
CA MET A 1 -24.38 -4.56 2.79
C MET A 1 -23.70 -5.37 1.71
N LYS A 2 -22.84 -4.76 0.90
CA LYS A 2 -22.04 -5.48 -0.11
C LYS A 2 -20.59 -5.51 0.35
N GLN A 3 -19.99 -6.68 0.38
CA GLN A 3 -18.61 -6.91 0.78
C GLN A 3 -17.91 -7.71 -0.32
N GLU A 4 -16.77 -7.23 -0.76
CA GLU A 4 -15.97 -7.88 -1.79
C GLU A 4 -14.50 -7.83 -1.42
N PHE A 5 -13.76 -8.84 -1.85
CA PHE A 5 -12.32 -8.93 -1.69
C PHE A 5 -11.63 -8.97 -3.04
N TYR A 6 -10.46 -8.37 -3.10
CA TYR A 6 -9.58 -8.44 -4.25
C TYR A 6 -8.13 -8.52 -3.81
N ASN A 7 -7.40 -9.46 -4.37
CA ASN A 7 -5.97 -9.63 -4.13
C ASN A 7 -5.18 -9.04 -5.31
N CYS A 8 -4.54 -7.92 -5.08
CA CYS A 8 -3.62 -7.33 -6.03
C CYS A 8 -2.22 -7.93 -5.81
N LYS A 9 -1.67 -8.55 -6.85
CA LYS A 9 -0.32 -9.11 -6.84
C LYS A 9 0.64 -8.16 -7.53
N ILE A 10 1.67 -7.74 -6.81
CA ILE A 10 2.66 -6.78 -7.29
C ILE A 10 4.03 -7.46 -7.27
N LYS A 11 4.63 -7.57 -8.45
CA LYS A 11 6.03 -8.01 -8.58
C LYS A 11 6.93 -6.80 -8.37
N THR A 12 7.85 -6.90 -7.42
CA THR A 12 8.82 -5.85 -7.14
C THR A 12 10.22 -6.27 -7.61
N ASN A 13 11.04 -5.28 -7.91
CA ASN A 13 12.44 -5.47 -8.27
C ASN A 13 13.27 -4.41 -7.56
N GLY A 14 13.50 -4.65 -6.26
CA GLY A 14 14.26 -3.76 -5.40
C GLY A 14 13.42 -2.70 -4.70
N GLN A 15 14.11 -1.95 -3.85
CA GLN A 15 13.55 -0.92 -2.99
C GLN A 15 13.00 0.26 -3.81
N LYS A 16 11.70 0.44 -3.76
CA LYS A 16 10.98 1.45 -4.54
C LYS A 16 9.53 1.58 -4.05
N LEU A 17 8.87 2.67 -4.46
CA LEU A 17 7.42 2.81 -4.39
C LEU A 17 6.81 2.29 -5.69
N TYR A 18 5.93 1.31 -5.59
CA TYR A 18 5.22 0.70 -6.73
C TYR A 18 3.77 1.14 -6.70
N GLU A 19 3.37 1.95 -7.69
CA GLU A 19 2.01 2.48 -7.77
C GLU A 19 1.02 1.41 -8.22
N PHE A 20 -0.13 1.33 -7.55
CA PHE A 20 -1.26 0.45 -7.91
C PHE A 20 -2.61 1.16 -7.85
N THR A 21 -2.61 2.48 -8.01
CA THR A 21 -3.79 3.34 -7.96
C THR A 21 -4.82 2.95 -9.03
N ASP A 22 -4.40 2.85 -10.28
CA ASP A 22 -5.28 2.59 -11.42
C ASP A 22 -5.95 1.22 -11.33
N GLU A 23 -5.21 0.21 -10.89
CA GLU A 23 -5.75 -1.13 -10.70
C GLU A 23 -6.85 -1.14 -9.62
N THR A 24 -6.64 -0.43 -8.53
CA THR A 24 -7.63 -0.27 -7.45
C THR A 24 -8.86 0.50 -7.92
N ILE A 25 -8.68 1.60 -8.63
CA ILE A 25 -9.78 2.41 -9.19
C ILE A 25 -10.60 1.58 -10.19
N ASN A 26 -9.95 0.85 -11.08
CA ASN A 26 -10.61 0.01 -12.06
C ASN A 26 -11.44 -1.10 -11.41
N TRP A 27 -10.94 -1.71 -10.35
CA TRP A 27 -11.69 -2.71 -9.59
C TRP A 27 -12.94 -2.11 -8.93
N ILE A 28 -12.85 -0.91 -8.34
CA ILE A 28 -13.98 -0.19 -7.76
C ILE A 28 -15.05 0.10 -8.82
N LYS A 29 -14.66 0.63 -9.98
CA LYS A 29 -15.56 0.97 -11.08
C LYS A 29 -16.22 -0.25 -11.68
N LYS A 30 -15.45 -1.31 -11.94
CA LYS A 30 -15.95 -2.57 -12.50
C LYS A 30 -17.04 -3.22 -11.62
N ASN A 31 -16.91 -3.11 -10.31
CA ASN A 31 -17.87 -3.66 -9.36
C ASN A 31 -18.98 -2.67 -8.99
N ASN A 32 -18.94 -1.46 -9.54
CA ASN A 32 -19.95 -0.41 -9.33
C ASN A 32 -20.19 -0.12 -7.83
N PHE A 33 -19.12 -0.01 -7.07
CA PHE A 33 -19.20 0.35 -5.66
C PHE A 33 -19.53 1.84 -5.51
N LYS A 34 -20.72 2.16 -4.99
CA LYS A 34 -21.22 3.54 -4.96
C LYS A 34 -20.72 4.34 -3.78
N LYS A 35 -20.87 3.81 -2.57
CA LYS A 35 -20.50 4.49 -1.31
C LYS A 35 -20.00 3.48 -0.30
N GLY A 36 -18.94 3.84 0.42
CA GLY A 36 -18.44 3.01 1.49
C GLY A 36 -16.98 3.25 1.78
N ILE A 37 -16.35 2.26 2.34
CA ILE A 37 -14.94 2.26 2.73
C ILE A 37 -14.21 1.16 1.95
N LEU A 38 -13.09 1.53 1.36
CA LEU A 38 -12.06 0.61 0.90
C LEU A 38 -11.04 0.45 2.02
N ASN A 39 -10.79 -0.76 2.44
CA ASN A 39 -9.69 -1.09 3.33
C ASN A 39 -8.63 -1.88 2.55
N LEU A 40 -7.40 -1.40 2.59
CA LEU A 40 -6.23 -2.04 1.97
C LEU A 40 -5.33 -2.58 3.07
N THR A 41 -4.90 -3.82 2.94
CA THR A 41 -3.92 -4.44 3.84
C THR A 41 -2.83 -5.12 3.04
N ILE A 42 -1.61 -5.11 3.58
CA ILE A 42 -0.49 -5.88 3.00
C ILE A 42 -0.23 -7.13 3.83
N GLN A 43 -0.02 -8.26 3.16
CA GLN A 43 0.22 -9.56 3.82
C GLN A 43 1.72 -9.87 3.96
N HIS A 44 2.53 -8.85 4.29
CA HIS A 44 3.99 -8.98 4.38
C HIS A 44 4.53 -8.13 5.51
N THR A 45 5.71 -8.51 6.02
CA THR A 45 6.41 -7.84 7.13
C THR A 45 7.64 -7.04 6.67
N SER A 46 7.95 -7.04 5.39
CA SER A 46 9.11 -6.35 4.81
C SER A 46 8.77 -5.43 3.63
N ALA A 47 7.50 -5.08 3.52
CA ALA A 47 6.95 -4.06 2.63
C ALA A 47 5.76 -3.40 3.33
N SER A 48 5.35 -2.24 2.86
CA SER A 48 4.27 -1.45 3.47
C SER A 48 3.44 -0.72 2.43
N LEU A 49 2.43 0.03 2.89
CA LEU A 49 1.52 0.79 2.04
C LEU A 49 1.68 2.28 2.32
N LEU A 50 1.60 3.10 1.27
CA LEU A 50 1.57 4.55 1.38
C LEU A 50 0.50 5.14 0.46
N VAL A 51 -0.09 6.26 0.92
CA VAL A 51 -0.68 7.26 0.05
C VAL A 51 0.33 8.39 -0.04
N GLN A 52 0.84 8.66 -1.23
CA GLN A 52 1.92 9.63 -1.42
C GLN A 52 1.81 10.32 -2.77
N GLU A 53 2.60 11.36 -2.96
CA GLU A 53 2.64 12.14 -4.19
C GLU A 53 2.99 11.27 -5.41
N ASN A 54 2.24 11.50 -6.50
CA ASN A 54 2.36 10.74 -7.75
C ASN A 54 2.90 11.57 -8.92
N ALA A 55 3.25 12.84 -8.71
CA ALA A 55 3.67 13.74 -9.78
C ALA A 55 5.19 13.90 -9.88
N ASP A 56 5.85 14.22 -8.76
CA ASP A 56 7.29 14.46 -8.71
C ASP A 56 8.05 13.22 -8.24
N PRO A 57 8.86 12.59 -9.10
CA PRO A 57 9.64 11.40 -8.73
C PRO A 57 10.70 11.69 -7.65
N ASP A 58 11.11 12.93 -7.47
CA ASP A 58 12.09 13.32 -6.46
C ASP A 58 11.55 13.08 -5.04
N VAL A 59 10.25 13.21 -4.83
CA VAL A 59 9.61 12.89 -3.54
C VAL A 59 9.87 11.42 -3.16
N GLN A 60 9.74 10.50 -4.10
CA GLN A 60 10.00 9.08 -3.85
C GLN A 60 11.48 8.82 -3.56
N THR A 61 12.36 9.48 -4.29
CA THR A 61 13.81 9.38 -4.10
C THR A 61 14.21 9.88 -2.71
N ASP A 62 13.70 11.02 -2.30
CA ASP A 62 13.97 11.60 -0.99
C ASP A 62 13.43 10.74 0.15
N LEU A 63 12.24 10.16 0.01
CA LEU A 63 11.67 9.24 0.98
C LEU A 63 12.55 8.00 1.17
N ILE A 64 12.98 7.38 0.08
CA ILE A 64 13.86 6.20 0.13
C ILE A 64 15.17 6.56 0.83
N ASN A 65 15.80 7.66 0.42
CA ASN A 65 17.06 8.12 1.00
C ASN A 65 16.92 8.46 2.50
N TYR A 66 15.80 9.06 2.90
CA TYR A 66 15.53 9.37 4.29
C TYR A 66 15.41 8.09 5.14
N PHE A 67 14.63 7.11 4.67
CA PHE A 67 14.46 5.85 5.39
C PHE A 67 15.75 5.02 5.43
N ASP A 68 16.58 5.08 4.40
CA ASP A 68 17.89 4.41 4.39
C ASP A 68 18.85 5.00 5.41
N LYS A 69 18.80 6.31 5.62
CA LYS A 69 19.58 6.98 6.67
C LYS A 69 19.03 6.67 8.06
N LEU A 70 17.72 6.66 8.23
CA LEU A 70 17.07 6.41 9.50
C LEU A 70 17.27 4.96 9.97
N VAL A 71 17.22 4.02 9.04
CA VAL A 71 17.32 2.57 9.29
C VAL A 71 18.42 1.98 8.41
N PRO A 72 19.69 2.16 8.78
CA PRO A 72 20.80 1.75 7.93
C PRO A 72 20.96 0.23 7.83
N MET A 73 21.40 -0.24 6.67
CA MET A 73 21.70 -1.65 6.39
C MET A 73 23.07 -2.05 6.97
N ASN A 74 23.20 -2.04 8.28
CA ASN A 74 24.41 -2.38 8.99
C ASN A 74 24.16 -3.55 9.96
N ASN A 75 24.67 -4.72 9.64
CA ASN A 75 24.48 -5.94 10.43
C ASN A 75 25.00 -5.82 11.89
N ASN A 76 25.92 -4.91 12.16
CA ASN A 76 26.42 -4.68 13.53
C ASN A 76 25.37 -4.06 14.45
N LEU A 77 24.29 -3.51 13.89
CA LEU A 77 23.20 -2.89 14.66
C LEU A 77 22.09 -3.88 15.03
N TYR A 78 22.07 -5.08 14.41
CA TYR A 78 20.94 -5.99 14.49
C TYR A 78 21.36 -7.41 14.88
N ILE A 79 20.44 -8.15 15.48
CA ILE A 79 20.60 -9.57 15.78
C ILE A 79 20.09 -10.44 14.63
N HIS A 80 18.98 -10.03 13.99
CA HIS A 80 18.39 -10.71 12.83
C HIS A 80 19.17 -10.37 11.57
N THR A 81 20.09 -11.23 11.17
CA THR A 81 21.05 -10.95 10.08
C THR A 81 21.18 -12.08 9.05
N THR A 82 20.47 -13.21 9.23
CA THR A 82 20.65 -14.42 8.41
C THR A 82 20.01 -14.34 7.02
N GLU A 83 19.04 -13.44 6.83
CA GLU A 83 18.28 -13.30 5.57
C GLU A 83 18.75 -12.11 4.70
N GLY A 84 19.92 -11.58 4.98
CA GLY A 84 20.53 -10.45 4.27
C GLY A 84 20.57 -9.17 5.09
N LYS A 85 21.45 -8.26 4.69
CA LYS A 85 21.67 -6.97 5.39
C LYS A 85 20.46 -6.04 5.34
N ASP A 86 19.57 -6.25 4.39
CA ASP A 86 18.38 -5.44 4.14
C ASP A 86 17.13 -5.95 4.87
N ASP A 87 17.15 -7.18 5.40
CA ASP A 87 15.95 -7.80 5.94
C ASP A 87 15.48 -7.15 7.25
N MET A 88 16.34 -7.06 8.26
CA MET A 88 15.94 -6.38 9.51
C MET A 88 15.59 -4.90 9.29
N PRO A 89 16.36 -4.12 8.52
CA PRO A 89 15.94 -2.79 8.11
C PRO A 89 14.57 -2.75 7.43
N ALA A 90 14.26 -3.71 6.57
CA ALA A 90 12.96 -3.79 5.92
C ALA A 90 11.82 -4.01 6.93
N HIS A 91 12.00 -4.88 7.92
CA HIS A 91 11.04 -5.07 9.01
C HIS A 91 10.81 -3.79 9.81
N ILE A 92 11.87 -3.04 10.13
CA ILE A 92 11.75 -1.78 10.87
C ILE A 92 11.03 -0.73 10.03
N LYS A 93 11.39 -0.56 8.76
CA LYS A 93 10.72 0.38 7.85
C LYS A 93 9.24 0.05 7.70
N SER A 94 8.90 -1.24 7.58
CA SER A 94 7.52 -1.71 7.53
C SER A 94 6.75 -1.39 8.82
N ALA A 95 7.39 -1.52 9.99
CA ALA A 95 6.79 -1.17 11.28
C ALA A 95 6.59 0.34 11.48
N LEU A 96 7.40 1.16 10.83
CA LEU A 96 7.33 2.63 10.89
C LEU A 96 6.34 3.24 9.90
N THR A 97 5.90 2.48 8.92
CA THR A 97 4.96 2.93 7.88
C THR A 97 3.63 2.20 8.02
N ASN A 98 2.79 2.20 6.99
CA ASN A 98 1.45 1.64 7.12
C ASN A 98 1.37 0.20 6.59
N ASN A 99 0.79 -0.71 7.36
CA ASN A 99 0.39 -2.02 6.87
C ASN A 99 -1.09 -2.07 6.44
N GLN A 100 -1.83 -1.00 6.72
CA GLN A 100 -3.24 -0.85 6.41
C GLN A 100 -3.54 0.61 6.04
N ILE A 101 -4.42 0.80 5.04
CA ILE A 101 -4.94 2.11 4.63
C ILE A 101 -6.45 1.98 4.46
N SER A 102 -7.19 2.95 4.96
CA SER A 102 -8.64 3.07 4.72
C SER A 102 -8.92 4.33 3.92
N LEU A 103 -9.72 4.20 2.87
CA LEU A 103 -10.09 5.28 1.97
C LEU A 103 -11.60 5.28 1.74
N SER A 104 -12.16 6.46 1.51
CA SER A 104 -13.58 6.62 1.21
C SER A 104 -13.88 6.39 -0.27
N ILE A 105 -15.03 5.75 -0.53
CA ILE A 105 -15.61 5.62 -1.87
C ILE A 105 -16.90 6.44 -1.91
N LYS A 106 -17.05 7.26 -2.93
CA LYS A 106 -18.27 8.03 -3.21
C LYS A 106 -18.51 8.08 -4.71
N ASP A 107 -19.74 7.77 -5.11
CA ASP A 107 -20.18 7.79 -6.51
C ASP A 107 -19.28 6.95 -7.46
N SER A 108 -18.85 5.79 -6.96
CA SER A 108 -17.91 4.87 -7.63
C SER A 108 -16.51 5.44 -7.85
N GLU A 109 -16.15 6.46 -7.13
CA GLU A 109 -14.83 7.06 -7.17
C GLU A 109 -14.12 6.89 -5.82
N LEU A 110 -12.84 6.55 -5.89
CA LEU A 110 -11.94 6.56 -4.74
C LEU A 110 -11.56 8.00 -4.44
N LEU A 111 -11.86 8.47 -3.22
CA LEU A 111 -11.58 9.85 -2.83
C LEU A 111 -10.10 10.04 -2.51
N LEU A 112 -9.32 10.31 -3.52
CA LEU A 112 -7.93 10.72 -3.44
C LEU A 112 -7.78 12.16 -3.89
N GLY A 113 -6.83 12.88 -3.29
CA GLY A 113 -6.39 14.17 -3.80
C GLY A 113 -5.72 14.02 -5.18
N ILE A 114 -5.66 15.10 -5.95
CA ILE A 114 -5.11 15.09 -7.32
C ILE A 114 -3.64 14.63 -7.37
N TRP A 115 -2.89 14.87 -6.30
CA TRP A 115 -1.49 14.49 -6.18
C TRP A 115 -1.25 13.20 -5.39
N GLN A 116 -2.32 12.50 -5.01
CA GLN A 116 -2.23 11.26 -4.21
C GLN A 116 -2.32 10.03 -5.09
N GLY A 117 -1.37 9.11 -4.89
CA GLY A 117 -1.42 7.76 -5.43
C GLY A 117 -1.30 6.72 -4.33
N LEU A 118 -1.75 5.51 -4.61
CA LEU A 118 -1.58 4.34 -3.77
C LEU A 118 -0.30 3.62 -4.13
N TYR A 119 0.55 3.38 -3.14
CA TYR A 119 1.85 2.74 -3.35
C TYR A 119 2.06 1.57 -2.40
N LEU A 120 2.66 0.51 -2.95
CA LEU A 120 3.38 -0.48 -2.19
C LEU A 120 4.82 0.03 -2.03
N PHE A 121 5.28 0.17 -0.80
CA PHE A 121 6.66 0.54 -0.49
C PHE A 121 7.47 -0.72 -0.22
N GLU A 122 8.26 -1.14 -1.22
CA GLU A 122 9.16 -2.28 -1.10
C GLU A 122 10.43 -1.88 -0.37
N HIS A 123 10.77 -2.64 0.67
CA HIS A 123 11.96 -2.37 1.49
C HIS A 123 13.10 -3.35 1.27
N ARG A 124 12.86 -4.45 0.52
CA ARG A 124 13.90 -5.41 0.16
C ARG A 124 14.62 -5.00 -1.12
N LEU A 125 15.89 -5.39 -1.22
CA LEU A 125 16.72 -5.12 -2.42
C LEU A 125 16.47 -6.12 -3.55
N GLU A 126 16.19 -7.38 -3.18
CA GLU A 126 15.93 -8.45 -4.14
C GLU A 126 14.48 -8.47 -4.63
N PRO A 127 14.21 -9.01 -5.83
CA PRO A 127 12.86 -9.15 -6.34
C PRO A 127 11.94 -9.94 -5.40
N GLN A 128 10.71 -9.47 -5.24
CA GLN A 128 9.69 -10.07 -4.40
C GLN A 128 8.34 -10.19 -5.13
N ASN A 129 7.50 -11.11 -4.66
CA ASN A 129 6.09 -11.16 -5.03
C ASN A 129 5.27 -10.70 -3.82
N ARG A 130 4.58 -9.57 -3.96
CA ARG A 130 3.79 -8.96 -2.88
C ARG A 130 2.31 -9.09 -3.16
N THR A 131 1.52 -9.23 -2.09
CA THR A 131 0.06 -9.28 -2.17
C THR A 131 -0.53 -8.20 -1.29
N THR A 132 -1.35 -7.34 -1.88
CA THR A 132 -2.24 -6.44 -1.15
C THR A 132 -3.67 -6.97 -1.22
N VAL A 133 -4.38 -6.86 -0.14
CA VAL A 133 -5.79 -7.25 -0.05
C VAL A 133 -6.63 -5.99 0.01
N SER A 134 -7.53 -5.84 -0.96
CA SER A 134 -8.57 -4.82 -0.97
C SER A 134 -9.87 -5.43 -0.43
N TYR A 135 -10.48 -4.76 0.53
CA TYR A 135 -11.77 -5.12 1.08
C TYR A 135 -12.69 -3.91 1.06
N THR A 136 -13.90 -4.10 0.56
CA THR A 136 -14.90 -3.04 0.58
C THR A 136 -16.00 -3.32 1.60
N HIS A 137 -16.35 -2.29 2.37
CA HIS A 137 -17.49 -2.27 3.26
C HIS A 137 -18.45 -1.19 2.77
N LEU A 138 -19.55 -1.60 2.14
CA LEU A 138 -20.50 -0.73 1.47
C LEU A 138 -21.84 -0.81 2.16
N THR A 139 -22.45 0.33 2.44
CA THR A 139 -23.83 0.41 2.90
C THR A 139 -24.76 0.27 1.69
N LEU A 140 -25.78 -0.60 1.78
CA LEU A 140 -26.90 -0.56 0.86
C LEU A 140 -27.71 0.74 1.11
N PRO A 141 -28.30 1.34 0.07
CA PRO A 141 -29.26 2.41 0.29
C PRO A 141 -30.35 1.90 1.23
N THR A 142 -30.62 2.64 2.27
CA THR A 142 -31.77 2.36 3.15
C THR A 142 -33.01 2.53 2.31
N ILE A 143 -33.66 1.43 1.95
CA ILE A 143 -35.01 1.48 1.39
C ILE A 143 -35.88 1.79 2.62
N LEU A 144 -36.32 3.03 2.74
CA LEU A 144 -37.42 3.38 3.62
C LEU A 144 -38.65 2.64 3.06
N LEU A 145 -39.00 1.53 3.68
CA LEU A 145 -40.32 0.94 3.53
C LEU A 145 -41.29 1.88 4.21
N VAL A 146 -42.01 2.66 3.42
CA VAL A 146 -43.16 3.47 3.87
C VAL A 146 -44.38 2.55 3.91
#